data_4c015d47f3207f4cf6a1e024dfe050a1
#
_entry.id   4c015d47f3207f4cf6a1e024dfe050a1
#
_cell.length_a   1.000
_cell.length_b   1.000
_cell.length_c   1.000
_cell.angle_alpha   90.00
_cell.angle_beta   90.00
_cell.angle_gamma   90.00
#
_symmetry.space_group_name_H-M   'P 1'
#
loop_
_entity.id
_entity.type
_entity.pdbx_description
1 polymer ?
#
loop_
_entity_poly.entity_id
_entity_poly.type
_entity_poly.pdbx_seq_one_letter_code
_entity_poly.pdbx_strand_id
1 'polypeptide(L)'
;FGGDDSFEWFGGTVNCKNLVALSSWDDDFDTDFGWGGNVQFGLAVRNTFFADQSGSNGFESDNQGNGNTIAGICDGTTQAGCTRGVFSNMTILGPREIQSRTISANFQNGAHIRRRTSISIFNSYIAGFRIGIRLDDQGTLDNLTGGSGKHAYNVLSVPGTTRIGAA
;
A
#
# COMPACT_ATOMS: atom_id res chain seq x y z
N PHE A 1 12.09 0.60 15.60
CA PHE A 1 12.63 -0.06 14.40
C PHE A 1 11.96 -1.43 14.28
N GLY A 2 11.01 -1.58 13.36
CA GLY A 2 10.53 -2.88 12.93
C GLY A 2 11.62 -3.58 12.11
N GLY A 3 11.83 -4.87 12.34
CA GLY A 3 12.69 -5.70 11.48
C GLY A 3 11.95 -6.19 10.23
N ASP A 4 10.77 -5.66 9.99
CA ASP A 4 9.80 -5.96 8.96
C ASP A 4 8.92 -4.71 8.78
N ASP A 5 7.62 -4.85 8.62
CA ASP A 5 6.67 -3.74 8.49
C ASP A 5 6.58 -2.85 9.73
N SER A 6 6.15 -1.61 9.53
CA SER A 6 5.81 -0.73 10.65
C SER A 6 4.45 -1.07 11.25
N PHE A 7 3.46 -1.29 10.40
CA PHE A 7 2.11 -1.67 10.76
C PHE A 7 1.57 -2.70 9.78
N GLU A 8 1.15 -3.84 10.29
CA GLU A 8 0.62 -4.92 9.49
C GLU A 8 -0.72 -5.42 10.07
N TRP A 9 -1.71 -5.66 9.23
CA TRP A 9 -3.04 -6.12 9.59
C TRP A 9 -3.42 -7.39 8.83
N PHE A 10 -3.57 -8.48 9.56
CA PHE A 10 -4.07 -9.75 9.04
C PHE A 10 -5.54 -9.92 9.40
N GLY A 11 -6.43 -9.51 8.51
CA GLY A 11 -7.87 -9.63 8.73
C GLY A 11 -8.43 -8.72 9.82
N GLY A 12 -9.68 -8.93 10.17
CA GLY A 12 -10.38 -8.16 11.21
C GLY A 12 -10.83 -6.77 10.74
N THR A 13 -11.22 -5.93 11.71
CA THR A 13 -11.81 -4.62 11.45
C THR A 13 -11.31 -3.53 12.40
N VAL A 14 -10.12 -3.70 12.94
CA VAL A 14 -9.53 -2.72 13.85
C VAL A 14 -9.35 -1.36 13.14
N ASN A 15 -9.69 -0.28 13.83
CA ASN A 15 -9.49 1.08 13.35
C ASN A 15 -8.34 1.75 14.09
N CYS A 16 -7.56 2.53 13.38
CA CYS A 16 -6.40 3.24 13.93
C CYS A 16 -6.39 4.71 13.55
N LYS A 17 -5.75 5.53 14.37
CA LYS A 17 -5.50 6.94 14.09
C LYS A 17 -4.12 7.37 14.57
N ASN A 18 -3.58 8.41 13.92
CA ASN A 18 -2.35 9.10 14.34
C ASN A 18 -1.15 8.13 14.42
N LEU A 19 -0.97 7.33 13.38
CA LEU A 19 0.14 6.40 13.28
C LEU A 19 1.36 7.07 12.69
N VAL A 20 2.53 6.72 13.18
CA VAL A 20 3.82 7.19 12.65
C VAL A 20 4.70 5.98 12.36
N ALA A 21 5.01 5.77 11.08
CA ALA A 21 5.98 4.81 10.59
C ALA A 21 7.30 5.55 10.30
N LEU A 22 8.37 5.16 10.94
CA LEU A 22 9.66 5.81 10.76
C LEU A 22 10.72 4.79 10.39
N SER A 23 11.10 4.79 9.13
CA SER A 23 12.18 3.96 8.60
C SER A 23 12.01 2.47 8.92
N SER A 24 10.84 1.90 8.61
CA SER A 24 10.61 0.45 8.64
C SER A 24 11.60 -0.27 7.71
N TRP A 25 11.78 -1.53 7.96
CA TRP A 25 12.66 -2.35 7.11
C TRP A 25 11.94 -2.74 5.82
N ASP A 26 10.70 -3.21 5.91
CA ASP A 26 9.87 -3.50 4.74
C ASP A 26 8.78 -2.43 4.54
N ASP A 27 7.51 -2.71 4.59
CA ASP A 27 6.46 -1.75 4.26
C ASP A 27 6.09 -0.81 5.43
N ASP A 28 5.52 0.35 5.13
CA ASP A 28 5.04 1.24 6.20
C ASP A 28 3.67 0.82 6.73
N PHE A 29 2.78 0.43 5.81
CA PHE A 29 1.41 -0.01 6.11
C PHE A 29 1.07 -1.20 5.22
N ASP A 30 1.02 -2.39 5.79
CA ASP A 30 0.64 -3.60 5.08
C ASP A 30 -0.74 -4.15 5.52
N THR A 31 -1.49 -4.70 4.58
CA THR A 31 -2.84 -5.22 4.82
C THR A 31 -3.07 -6.52 4.08
N ASP A 32 -3.58 -7.51 4.81
CA ASP A 32 -3.76 -8.86 4.32
C ASP A 32 -5.06 -9.52 4.82
N PHE A 33 -5.39 -10.66 4.23
CA PHE A 33 -6.36 -11.65 4.73
C PHE A 33 -7.72 -11.07 5.14
N GLY A 34 -8.25 -10.13 4.35
CA GLY A 34 -9.60 -9.62 4.55
C GLY A 34 -9.73 -8.53 5.61
N TRP A 35 -8.64 -7.82 5.94
CA TRP A 35 -8.75 -6.68 6.82
C TRP A 35 -9.68 -5.61 6.22
N GLY A 36 -10.62 -5.09 7.04
CA GLY A 36 -11.66 -4.15 6.63
C GLY A 36 -11.83 -2.96 7.58
N GLY A 37 -10.76 -2.57 8.27
CA GLY A 37 -10.77 -1.43 9.18
C GLY A 37 -10.53 -0.08 8.50
N ASN A 38 -10.39 0.96 9.31
CA ASN A 38 -10.08 2.32 8.85
C ASN A 38 -8.84 2.86 9.54
N VAL A 39 -7.97 3.51 8.78
CA VAL A 39 -6.79 4.24 9.29
C VAL A 39 -6.88 5.70 8.87
N GLN A 40 -6.66 6.61 9.80
CA GLN A 40 -6.71 8.03 9.53
C GLN A 40 -5.55 8.78 10.22
N PHE A 41 -4.98 9.76 9.49
CA PHE A 41 -3.85 10.57 9.97
C PHE A 41 -2.60 9.73 10.22
N GLY A 42 -2.10 9.06 9.18
CA GLY A 42 -0.82 8.36 9.20
C GLY A 42 0.29 9.19 8.60
N LEU A 43 1.47 9.07 9.17
CA LEU A 43 2.71 9.63 8.63
C LEU A 43 3.72 8.51 8.46
N ALA A 44 4.26 8.35 7.25
CA ALA A 44 5.42 7.50 6.99
C ALA A 44 6.58 8.36 6.48
N VAL A 45 7.76 8.09 7.00
CA VAL A 45 9.02 8.74 6.57
C VAL A 45 10.09 7.68 6.40
N ARG A 46 10.62 7.55 5.19
CA ARG A 46 11.63 6.55 4.85
C ARG A 46 13.06 7.08 4.95
N ASN A 47 13.91 6.29 5.58
CA ASN A 47 15.36 6.43 5.41
C ASN A 47 15.77 5.88 4.04
N THR A 48 16.83 6.43 3.44
CA THR A 48 17.25 6.06 2.08
C THR A 48 17.90 4.67 1.98
N PHE A 49 18.26 4.04 3.08
CA PHE A 49 19.03 2.79 3.09
C PHE A 49 18.25 1.57 3.60
N PHE A 50 17.25 1.76 4.45
CA PHE A 50 16.52 0.66 5.05
C PHE A 50 15.38 0.22 4.14
N ALA A 51 15.62 -0.85 3.39
CA ALA A 51 14.65 -1.48 2.53
C ALA A 51 14.95 -2.97 2.41
N ASP A 52 13.94 -3.81 2.55
CA ASP A 52 14.07 -5.26 2.45
C ASP A 52 14.35 -5.73 1.02
N GLN A 53 14.90 -6.94 0.90
CA GLN A 53 15.24 -7.55 -0.39
C GLN A 53 13.99 -7.93 -1.21
N SER A 54 12.86 -8.19 -0.56
CA SER A 54 11.57 -8.46 -1.20
C SER A 54 11.01 -7.24 -1.93
N GLY A 55 11.39 -6.05 -1.44
CA GLY A 55 10.98 -4.77 -2.01
C GLY A 55 10.04 -3.99 -1.10
N SER A 56 10.45 -2.78 -0.72
CA SER A 56 9.75 -1.99 0.29
C SER A 56 8.86 -0.92 -0.33
N ASN A 57 7.66 -0.78 0.20
CA ASN A 57 6.63 0.15 -0.24
C ASN A 57 6.15 1.08 0.89
N GLY A 58 5.38 2.10 0.54
CA GLY A 58 4.64 2.90 1.52
C GLY A 58 3.40 2.16 2.02
N PHE A 59 2.62 1.62 1.08
CA PHE A 59 1.54 0.67 1.32
C PHE A 59 1.82 -0.61 0.54
N GLU A 60 1.62 -1.75 1.16
CA GLU A 60 1.36 -2.99 0.47
C GLU A 60 -0.07 -3.46 0.79
N SER A 61 -0.74 -4.14 -0.13
CA SER A 61 -2.07 -4.68 0.15
C SER A 61 -2.31 -5.94 -0.65
N ASP A 62 -2.56 -7.00 0.07
CA ASP A 62 -2.82 -8.35 -0.42
C ASP A 62 -4.12 -8.91 0.16
N ASN A 63 -4.63 -9.98 -0.46
CA ASN A 63 -5.69 -10.80 0.15
C ASN A 63 -5.15 -12.10 0.74
N GLN A 64 -4.10 -12.63 0.12
CA GLN A 64 -3.56 -13.94 0.49
C GLN A 64 -2.07 -13.98 0.14
N GLY A 65 -1.27 -14.55 1.04
CA GLY A 65 0.18 -14.49 0.98
C GLY A 65 0.85 -15.00 -0.31
N ASN A 66 0.24 -15.88 -1.08
CA ASN A 66 0.81 -16.43 -2.32
C ASN A 66 -0.06 -16.25 -3.56
N GLY A 67 -1.03 -15.34 -3.51
CA GLY A 67 -1.89 -15.00 -4.65
C GLY A 67 -2.88 -16.09 -5.06
N ASN A 68 -2.99 -17.17 -4.29
CA ASN A 68 -3.94 -18.23 -4.59
C ASN A 68 -5.37 -17.77 -4.28
N THR A 69 -6.26 -17.92 -5.23
CA THR A 69 -7.68 -17.66 -5.03
C THR A 69 -8.32 -18.82 -4.27
N ILE A 70 -9.03 -18.52 -3.18
CA ILE A 70 -9.85 -19.50 -2.46
C ILE A 70 -11.31 -19.25 -2.82
N ALA A 71 -11.99 -20.29 -3.29
CA ALA A 71 -13.40 -20.20 -3.69
C ALA A 71 -14.26 -19.63 -2.54
N GLY A 72 -15.09 -18.65 -2.83
CA GLY A 72 -15.92 -17.96 -1.84
C GLY A 72 -15.21 -16.91 -1.00
N ILE A 73 -13.90 -16.68 -1.24
CA ILE A 73 -13.13 -15.64 -0.54
C ILE A 73 -12.45 -14.75 -1.57
N CYS A 74 -12.98 -13.56 -1.80
CA CYS A 74 -12.42 -12.57 -2.74
C CYS A 74 -11.95 -13.17 -4.07
N ASP A 75 -12.76 -14.05 -4.65
CA ASP A 75 -12.39 -14.90 -5.78
C ASP A 75 -12.80 -14.34 -7.15
N GLY A 76 -13.32 -13.10 -7.19
CA GLY A 76 -13.87 -12.45 -8.38
C GLY A 76 -15.36 -12.73 -8.57
N THR A 77 -15.97 -13.68 -7.86
CA THR A 77 -17.41 -13.90 -7.82
C THR A 77 -18.07 -13.30 -6.57
N THR A 78 -17.27 -13.08 -5.52
CA THR A 78 -17.72 -12.45 -4.28
C THR A 78 -16.67 -11.46 -3.76
N GLN A 79 -17.13 -10.44 -3.03
CA GLN A 79 -16.30 -9.53 -2.26
C GLN A 79 -16.12 -9.99 -0.79
N ALA A 80 -16.73 -11.11 -0.41
CA ALA A 80 -16.55 -11.66 0.93
C ALA A 80 -15.08 -12.01 1.16
N GLY A 81 -14.55 -11.59 2.32
CA GLY A 81 -13.16 -11.83 2.69
C GLY A 81 -12.11 -11.01 1.93
N CYS A 82 -12.51 -10.07 1.06
CA CYS A 82 -11.56 -9.14 0.44
C CYS A 82 -10.96 -8.20 1.48
N THR A 83 -9.66 -7.98 1.38
CA THR A 83 -8.99 -6.87 2.04
C THR A 83 -9.52 -5.56 1.43
N ARG A 84 -10.20 -4.76 2.26
CA ARG A 84 -10.97 -3.59 1.79
C ARG A 84 -10.94 -2.41 2.77
N GLY A 85 -9.87 -2.33 3.54
CA GLY A 85 -9.68 -1.23 4.49
C GLY A 85 -9.63 0.13 3.81
N VAL A 86 -9.84 1.17 4.61
CA VAL A 86 -9.83 2.56 4.15
C VAL A 86 -8.72 3.33 4.84
N PHE A 87 -7.85 3.94 4.06
CA PHE A 87 -6.85 4.89 4.51
C PHE A 87 -7.24 6.31 4.10
N SER A 88 -7.12 7.28 5.00
CA SER A 88 -7.40 8.67 4.68
C SER A 88 -6.47 9.64 5.41
N ASN A 89 -6.16 10.77 4.77
CA ASN A 89 -5.27 11.79 5.33
C ASN A 89 -3.89 11.20 5.71
N MET A 90 -3.34 10.41 4.82
CA MET A 90 -2.02 9.81 4.98
C MET A 90 -0.96 10.69 4.31
N THR A 91 0.20 10.78 4.91
CA THR A 91 1.39 11.41 4.32
C THR A 91 2.50 10.37 4.25
N ILE A 92 2.89 9.99 3.05
CA ILE A 92 3.88 8.94 2.79
C ILE A 92 5.07 9.58 2.07
N LEU A 93 6.17 9.72 2.79
CA LEU A 93 7.41 10.33 2.31
C LEU A 93 8.44 9.24 2.04
N GLY A 94 8.56 8.88 0.78
CA GLY A 94 9.52 7.89 0.30
C GLY A 94 10.96 8.41 0.29
N PRO A 95 11.93 7.53 0.01
CA PRO A 95 13.34 7.83 0.15
C PRO A 95 13.86 8.88 -0.84
N ARG A 96 13.15 9.09 -1.97
CA ARG A 96 13.58 10.02 -3.04
C ARG A 96 13.25 11.48 -2.77
N GLU A 97 12.58 11.79 -1.70
CA GLU A 97 12.40 13.19 -1.26
C GLU A 97 13.74 13.83 -0.85
N ILE A 98 14.75 13.03 -0.51
CA ILE A 98 16.12 13.49 -0.24
C ILE A 98 17.02 13.13 -1.43
N GLN A 99 16.99 13.95 -2.47
CA GLN A 99 17.61 13.65 -3.76
C GLN A 99 19.15 13.57 -3.75
N SER A 100 19.81 14.07 -2.74
CA SER A 100 21.29 14.09 -2.65
C SER A 100 21.91 12.81 -2.11
N ARG A 101 21.13 11.79 -1.77
CA ARG A 101 21.62 10.56 -1.15
C ARG A 101 21.52 9.35 -2.07
N THR A 102 22.42 8.40 -1.87
CA THR A 102 22.26 7.07 -2.45
C THR A 102 21.04 6.39 -1.83
N ILE A 103 20.19 5.82 -2.67
CA ILE A 103 18.94 5.22 -2.29
C ILE A 103 19.02 3.73 -2.58
N SER A 104 18.57 2.88 -1.66
CA SER A 104 18.47 1.43 -1.89
C SER A 104 17.62 1.14 -3.12
N ALA A 105 18.07 0.20 -3.95
CA ALA A 105 17.34 -0.25 -5.13
C ALA A 105 16.06 -1.03 -4.76
N ASN A 106 15.96 -1.49 -3.53
CA ASN A 106 14.83 -2.27 -3.03
C ASN A 106 13.56 -1.43 -2.79
N PHE A 107 13.66 -0.10 -2.71
CA PHE A 107 12.46 0.75 -2.66
C PHE A 107 11.68 0.71 -3.97
N GLN A 108 10.40 0.37 -3.91
CA GLN A 108 9.56 0.14 -5.07
C GLN A 108 8.48 1.21 -5.25
N ASN A 109 7.36 1.12 -4.53
CA ASN A 109 6.16 1.86 -4.82
C ASN A 109 5.67 2.69 -3.61
N GLY A 110 4.99 3.77 -3.86
CA GLY A 110 4.25 4.48 -2.82
C GLY A 110 3.07 3.65 -2.31
N ALA A 111 2.42 2.91 -3.21
CA ALA A 111 1.45 1.89 -2.86
C ALA A 111 1.53 0.72 -3.86
N HIS A 112 1.60 -0.50 -3.38
CA HIS A 112 1.54 -1.73 -4.15
C HIS A 112 0.26 -2.49 -3.81
N ILE A 113 -0.71 -2.48 -4.71
CA ILE A 113 -2.03 -3.04 -4.52
C ILE A 113 -2.17 -4.24 -5.44
N ARG A 114 -2.38 -5.43 -4.89
CA ARG A 114 -2.33 -6.67 -5.65
C ARG A 114 -3.27 -7.75 -5.10
N ARG A 115 -3.34 -8.89 -5.79
CA ARG A 115 -4.05 -10.10 -5.36
C ARG A 115 -5.52 -9.85 -5.01
N ARG A 116 -6.22 -9.10 -5.87
CA ARG A 116 -7.64 -8.75 -5.75
C ARG A 116 -8.01 -7.90 -4.54
N THR A 117 -7.06 -7.28 -3.89
CA THR A 117 -7.40 -6.37 -2.79
C THR A 117 -8.22 -5.17 -3.30
N SER A 118 -9.03 -4.61 -2.44
CA SER A 118 -9.90 -3.49 -2.74
C SER A 118 -9.82 -2.36 -1.71
N ILE A 119 -8.62 -2.15 -1.16
CA ILE A 119 -8.41 -1.02 -0.23
C ILE A 119 -8.72 0.31 -0.91
N SER A 120 -9.11 1.27 -0.11
CA SER A 120 -9.35 2.65 -0.55
C SER A 120 -8.36 3.61 0.09
N ILE A 121 -7.84 4.56 -0.70
CA ILE A 121 -6.91 5.59 -0.23
C ILE A 121 -7.47 6.96 -0.64
N PHE A 122 -7.75 7.81 0.36
CA PHE A 122 -8.34 9.11 0.14
C PHE A 122 -7.51 10.24 0.74
N ASN A 123 -7.57 11.42 0.09
CA ASN A 123 -7.05 12.68 0.62
C ASN A 123 -5.63 12.55 1.19
N SER A 124 -4.76 11.85 0.48
CA SER A 124 -3.44 11.48 0.94
C SER A 124 -2.34 12.04 0.03
N TYR A 125 -1.17 12.28 0.61
CA TYR A 125 0.03 12.70 -0.09
C TYR A 125 1.02 11.53 -0.13
N ILE A 126 1.38 11.08 -1.33
CA ILE A 126 2.33 9.98 -1.55
C ILE A 126 3.45 10.52 -2.44
N ALA A 127 4.66 10.51 -1.93
CA ALA A 127 5.80 11.14 -2.59
C ALA A 127 7.09 10.33 -2.48
N GLY A 128 8.03 10.58 -3.38
CA GLY A 128 9.41 10.10 -3.26
C GLY A 128 9.65 8.61 -3.57
N PHE A 129 8.70 7.91 -4.16
CA PHE A 129 8.87 6.54 -4.67
C PHE A 129 9.07 6.53 -6.19
N ARG A 130 9.51 5.41 -6.74
CA ARG A 130 9.66 5.23 -8.20
C ARG A 130 8.33 5.25 -8.93
N ILE A 131 7.34 4.57 -8.36
CA ILE A 131 5.95 4.53 -8.83
C ILE A 131 5.08 5.05 -7.69
N GLY A 132 4.07 5.86 -7.99
CA GLY A 132 3.14 6.36 -6.99
C GLY A 132 2.23 5.25 -6.48
N ILE A 133 1.38 4.71 -7.33
CA ILE A 133 0.49 3.58 -7.05
C ILE A 133 0.71 2.53 -8.15
N ARG A 134 0.99 1.31 -7.77
CA ARG A 134 1.06 0.15 -8.64
C ARG A 134 -0.11 -0.77 -8.36
N LEU A 135 -0.82 -1.16 -9.43
CA LEU A 135 -1.89 -2.13 -9.41
C LEU A 135 -1.40 -3.39 -10.13
N ASP A 136 -1.29 -4.50 -9.41
CA ASP A 136 -0.92 -5.77 -9.99
C ASP A 136 -2.15 -6.68 -10.09
N ASP A 137 -2.22 -7.43 -11.16
CA ASP A 137 -3.25 -8.36 -11.59
C ASP A 137 -4.59 -7.74 -12.01
N GLN A 138 -5.26 -8.45 -12.91
CA GLN A 138 -6.55 -8.02 -13.47
C GLN A 138 -7.64 -7.93 -12.39
N GLY A 139 -7.63 -8.81 -11.40
CA GLY A 139 -8.65 -8.82 -10.36
C GLY A 139 -8.59 -7.60 -9.45
N THR A 140 -7.40 -7.08 -9.16
CA THR A 140 -7.20 -5.81 -8.46
C THR A 140 -7.71 -4.64 -9.29
N LEU A 141 -7.41 -4.62 -10.58
CA LEU A 141 -7.90 -3.60 -11.49
C LEU A 141 -9.44 -3.63 -11.62
N ASP A 142 -10.03 -4.81 -11.70
CA ASP A 142 -11.48 -5.00 -11.76
C ASP A 142 -12.17 -4.49 -10.49
N ASN A 143 -11.60 -4.73 -9.32
CA ASN A 143 -12.11 -4.20 -8.05
C ASN A 143 -12.08 -2.67 -8.03
N LEU A 144 -11.03 -2.05 -8.52
CA LEU A 144 -10.92 -0.61 -8.57
C LEU A 144 -11.91 0.00 -9.59
N THR A 145 -11.99 -0.55 -10.81
CA THR A 145 -12.89 -0.08 -11.85
C THR A 145 -14.36 -0.38 -11.55
N GLY A 146 -14.65 -1.48 -10.86
CA GLY A 146 -15.95 -1.85 -10.34
C GLY A 146 -16.40 -1.06 -9.10
N GLY A 147 -15.52 -0.24 -8.52
CA GLY A 147 -15.83 0.63 -7.40
C GLY A 147 -15.76 -0.03 -6.02
N SER A 148 -15.26 -1.26 -5.91
CA SER A 148 -15.06 -1.96 -4.63
C SER A 148 -13.92 -1.34 -3.84
N GLY A 149 -12.83 -0.91 -4.51
CA GLY A 149 -11.77 -0.07 -3.98
C GLY A 149 -11.82 1.32 -4.62
N LYS A 150 -11.27 2.33 -3.96
CA LYS A 150 -11.30 3.70 -4.47
C LYS A 150 -10.07 4.51 -4.08
N HIS A 151 -9.41 5.10 -5.07
CA HIS A 151 -8.29 6.01 -4.85
C HIS A 151 -8.67 7.40 -5.36
N ALA A 152 -8.94 8.34 -4.45
CA ALA A 152 -9.44 9.65 -4.83
C ALA A 152 -8.87 10.78 -3.94
N TYR A 153 -8.76 11.95 -4.55
CA TYR A 153 -8.28 13.18 -3.88
C TYR A 153 -6.85 13.06 -3.35
N ASN A 154 -6.04 12.19 -3.96
CA ASN A 154 -4.64 11.99 -3.57
C ASN A 154 -3.71 12.85 -4.42
N VAL A 155 -2.60 13.28 -3.82
CA VAL A 155 -1.49 13.92 -4.52
C VAL A 155 -0.35 12.91 -4.63
N LEU A 156 0.07 12.62 -5.85
CA LEU A 156 1.19 11.71 -6.15
C LEU A 156 2.36 12.53 -6.69
N SER A 157 3.40 12.70 -5.88
CA SER A 157 4.64 13.38 -6.25
C SER A 157 5.77 12.36 -6.39
N VAL A 158 6.00 11.92 -7.61
CA VAL A 158 7.04 10.93 -7.92
C VAL A 158 8.03 11.49 -8.95
N PRO A 159 9.33 11.18 -8.84
CA PRO A 159 10.37 11.77 -9.70
C PRO A 159 10.30 11.28 -11.15
N GLY A 160 9.61 10.20 -11.41
CA GLY A 160 9.41 9.64 -12.75
C GLY A 160 8.09 10.05 -13.39
N THR A 161 7.80 9.48 -14.55
CA THR A 161 6.55 9.69 -15.26
C THR A 161 5.43 8.76 -14.81
N THR A 162 5.74 7.69 -14.09
CA THR A 162 4.79 6.66 -13.68
C THR A 162 4.15 7.03 -12.35
N ARG A 163 3.02 7.71 -12.40
CA ARG A 163 2.22 8.02 -11.21
C ARG A 163 1.33 6.87 -10.80
N ILE A 164 0.68 6.24 -11.78
CA ILE A 164 -0.11 5.02 -11.60
C ILE A 164 0.37 4.04 -12.65
N GLY A 165 0.77 2.85 -12.23
CA GLY A 165 1.18 1.74 -13.08
C GLY A 165 0.25 0.55 -12.90
N ALA A 166 -0.06 -0.16 -13.98
CA ALA A 166 -0.71 -1.45 -13.96
C ALA A 166 0.21 -2.49 -14.62
N ALA A 167 0.23 -3.71 -14.11
CA ALA A 167 0.99 -4.84 -14.64
C ALA A 167 0.07 -6.03 -14.90
#